data_8ca114e4b0d7626c633520baa9a1617e
#
_entry.id   8ca114e4b0d7626c633520baa9a1617e
#
_cell.length_a   1.000
_cell.length_b   1.000
_cell.length_c   1.000
_cell.angle_alpha   90.00
_cell.angle_beta   90.00
_cell.angle_gamma   90.00
#
_symmetry.space_group_name_H-M   'P 1'
#
loop_
_entity.id
_entity.type
_entity.pdbx_description
1 polymer ?
#
loop_
_entity_poly.entity_id
_entity_poly.type
_entity_poly.pdbx_seq_one_letter_code
_entity_poly.pdbx_strand_id
1 'polypeptide(L)'
;YADGQTAGRPALKAPVTQEAAFTRTGERNRVTGKETFTAWTPATKELAQEATPVVTGFVADKANVAAKTVTPDDKDSEETVKYSKLGSYVPNVPDGLPKVPNLPYPNDPTDPTKPGTDLPVIPHVPGTTPVGPDGTTPLTPKDPSDPSKGYNPPPIPSDPTQDTPI
;
A
#
# COMPACT_ATOMS: atom_id res chain seq x y z
N TYR A 1 -10.08 0.59 2.40
CA TYR A 1 -8.76 0.97 1.84
C TYR A 1 -8.75 2.48 1.60
N ALA A 2 -8.03 3.23 2.39
CA ALA A 2 -8.04 4.69 2.39
C ALA A 2 -6.68 5.25 1.93
N ASP A 3 -6.72 6.42 1.26
CA ASP A 3 -5.53 7.24 1.07
C ASP A 3 -5.10 7.82 2.43
N GLY A 4 -3.92 7.45 2.91
CA GLY A 4 -3.38 7.88 4.19
C GLY A 4 -2.98 9.35 4.27
N GLN A 5 -2.99 10.08 3.15
CA GLN A 5 -2.47 11.45 3.07
C GLN A 5 -3.53 12.55 3.14
N THR A 6 -4.80 12.24 2.83
CA THR A 6 -5.84 13.29 2.77
C THR A 6 -7.18 12.77 3.28
N ALA A 7 -7.68 13.37 4.35
CA ALA A 7 -9.02 13.09 4.84
C ALA A 7 -10.09 13.47 3.79
N GLY A 8 -11.08 12.60 3.59
CA GLY A 8 -12.21 12.85 2.69
C GLY A 8 -12.03 12.41 1.24
N ARG A 9 -10.92 11.79 0.86
CA ARG A 9 -10.78 11.16 -0.44
C ARG A 9 -11.53 9.83 -0.51
N PRO A 10 -12.06 9.45 -1.70
CA PRO A 10 -12.69 8.15 -1.87
C PRO A 10 -11.68 7.02 -1.65
N ALA A 11 -12.17 5.87 -1.21
CA ALA A 11 -11.35 4.68 -1.03
C ALA A 11 -10.68 4.25 -2.35
N LEU A 12 -9.39 3.91 -2.30
CA LEU A 12 -8.63 3.45 -3.46
C LEU A 12 -9.07 2.07 -3.95
N LYS A 13 -9.65 1.26 -3.04
CA LYS A 13 -10.28 -0.03 -3.31
C LYS A 13 -11.58 -0.15 -2.54
N ALA A 14 -12.52 -0.89 -3.10
CA ALA A 14 -13.78 -1.17 -2.44
C ALA A 14 -13.56 -1.91 -1.11
N PRO A 15 -14.37 -1.63 -0.08
CA PRO A 15 -14.31 -2.37 1.17
C PRO A 15 -14.74 -3.83 0.98
N VAL A 16 -14.14 -4.72 1.78
CA VAL A 16 -14.55 -6.12 1.88
C VAL A 16 -15.34 -6.29 3.17
N THR A 17 -16.50 -6.92 3.09
CA THR A 17 -17.36 -7.21 4.25
C THR A 17 -17.37 -8.71 4.47
N GLN A 18 -17.18 -9.12 5.72
CA GLN A 18 -17.35 -10.49 6.16
C GLN A 18 -18.39 -10.53 7.27
N GLU A 19 -19.26 -11.54 7.27
CA GLU A 19 -20.34 -11.69 8.22
C GLU A 19 -20.20 -12.99 9.01
N ALA A 20 -20.55 -12.92 10.30
CA ALA A 20 -20.65 -14.07 11.18
C ALA A 20 -22.09 -14.20 11.69
N ALA A 21 -22.76 -15.28 11.32
CA ALA A 21 -24.11 -15.58 11.79
C ALA A 21 -24.06 -16.56 12.97
N PHE A 22 -24.80 -16.23 14.02
CA PHE A 22 -24.98 -17.06 15.21
C PHE A 22 -26.45 -17.23 15.49
N THR A 23 -26.85 -18.43 15.87
CA THR A 23 -28.26 -18.75 16.19
C THR A 23 -28.38 -19.44 17.53
N ARG A 24 -29.52 -19.26 18.20
CA ARG A 24 -29.92 -20.02 19.37
C ARG A 24 -31.43 -20.17 19.39
N THR A 25 -31.93 -21.19 20.08
CA THR A 25 -33.34 -21.41 20.29
C THR A 25 -33.75 -20.84 21.64
N GLY A 26 -34.88 -20.14 21.69
CA GLY A 26 -35.49 -19.65 22.92
C GLY A 26 -36.84 -20.28 23.14
N GLU A 27 -37.18 -20.65 24.40
CA GLU A 27 -38.48 -21.12 24.84
C GLU A 27 -39.02 -20.18 25.90
N ARG A 28 -40.29 -19.83 25.79
CA ARG A 28 -41.02 -19.05 26.78
C ARG A 28 -42.09 -19.90 27.48
N ASN A 29 -41.98 -20.01 28.81
CA ASN A 29 -43.02 -20.63 29.58
C ASN A 29 -44.25 -19.71 29.60
N ARG A 30 -45.37 -20.19 29.05
CA ARG A 30 -46.59 -19.38 28.89
C ARG A 30 -47.31 -19.10 30.25
N VAL A 31 -47.02 -19.87 31.28
CA VAL A 31 -47.63 -19.70 32.61
C VAL A 31 -46.83 -18.70 33.45
N THR A 32 -45.51 -18.84 33.46
CA THR A 32 -44.62 -18.02 34.31
C THR A 32 -44.01 -16.80 33.55
N GLY A 33 -44.08 -16.79 32.20
CA GLY A 33 -43.45 -15.80 31.36
C GLY A 33 -41.92 -15.93 31.27
N LYS A 34 -41.34 -16.92 31.94
CA LYS A 34 -39.89 -17.12 31.96
C LYS A 34 -39.38 -17.59 30.60
N GLU A 35 -38.32 -16.96 30.14
CA GLU A 35 -37.60 -17.33 28.91
C GLU A 35 -36.31 -18.10 29.23
N THR A 36 -36.02 -19.12 28.46
CA THR A 36 -34.79 -19.91 28.50
C THR A 36 -34.24 -20.04 27.09
N PHE A 37 -32.93 -19.99 26.97
CA PHE A 37 -32.24 -20.06 25.68
C PHE A 37 -31.20 -21.18 25.67
N THR A 38 -31.04 -21.81 24.52
CA THR A 38 -29.92 -22.71 24.27
C THR A 38 -28.60 -21.92 24.13
N ALA A 39 -27.49 -22.64 24.14
CA ALA A 39 -26.22 -22.07 23.75
C ALA A 39 -26.23 -21.57 22.29
N TRP A 40 -25.40 -20.64 21.97
CA TRP A 40 -25.23 -20.15 20.59
C TRP A 40 -24.61 -21.23 19.71
N THR A 41 -25.05 -21.28 18.45
CA THR A 41 -24.52 -22.18 17.43
C THR A 41 -24.18 -21.39 16.16
N PRO A 42 -22.90 -21.42 15.69
CA PRO A 42 -21.72 -21.95 16.39
C PRO A 42 -21.40 -21.11 17.65
N ALA A 43 -20.55 -21.62 18.54
CA ALA A 43 -20.06 -20.84 19.69
C ALA A 43 -19.11 -19.71 19.28
N THR A 44 -18.32 -19.96 18.25
CA THR A 44 -17.38 -18.99 17.63
C THR A 44 -17.39 -19.15 16.12
N LYS A 45 -16.98 -18.10 15.39
CA LYS A 45 -16.76 -18.14 13.95
C LYS A 45 -15.47 -17.38 13.62
N GLU A 46 -14.70 -17.91 12.69
CA GLU A 46 -13.53 -17.23 12.16
C GLU A 46 -13.91 -16.37 10.95
N LEU A 47 -13.51 -15.11 10.99
CA LEU A 47 -13.45 -14.22 9.83
C LEU A 47 -12.09 -14.43 9.18
N ALA A 48 -12.06 -14.72 7.89
CA ALA A 48 -10.83 -15.05 7.18
C ALA A 48 -9.89 -13.85 7.09
N GLN A 49 -8.59 -14.16 6.99
CA GLN A 49 -7.59 -13.16 6.63
C GLN A 49 -7.91 -12.57 5.24
N GLU A 50 -7.76 -11.24 5.11
CA GLU A 50 -7.93 -10.54 3.85
C GLU A 50 -6.60 -9.93 3.39
N ALA A 51 -6.13 -10.30 2.20
CA ALA A 51 -4.91 -9.77 1.63
C ALA A 51 -5.10 -8.31 1.16
N THR A 52 -4.12 -7.46 1.44
CA THR A 52 -4.11 -6.08 0.93
C THR A 52 -3.73 -6.08 -0.55
N PRO A 53 -4.57 -5.52 -1.43
CA PRO A 53 -4.23 -5.44 -2.86
C PRO A 53 -3.13 -4.42 -3.12
N VAL A 54 -2.26 -4.70 -4.11
CA VAL A 54 -1.30 -3.72 -4.63
C VAL A 54 -2.06 -2.64 -5.40
N VAL A 55 -1.77 -1.38 -5.10
CA VAL A 55 -2.33 -0.21 -5.81
C VAL A 55 -1.18 0.57 -6.44
N THR A 56 -1.21 0.70 -7.76
CA THR A 56 -0.16 1.39 -8.52
C THR A 56 0.09 2.82 -8.01
N GLY A 57 1.34 3.12 -7.71
CA GLY A 57 1.75 4.43 -7.20
C GLY A 57 1.51 4.64 -5.71
N PHE A 58 1.13 3.60 -4.97
CA PHE A 58 0.90 3.65 -3.52
C PHE A 58 1.53 2.46 -2.80
N VAL A 59 1.89 2.66 -1.54
CA VAL A 59 2.26 1.59 -0.60
C VAL A 59 1.27 1.55 0.55
N ALA A 60 0.94 0.36 1.00
CA ALA A 60 0.04 0.13 2.12
C ALA A 60 0.78 0.09 3.46
N ASP A 61 0.09 0.39 4.55
CA ASP A 61 0.62 0.29 5.90
C ASP A 61 0.69 -1.16 6.43
N LYS A 62 -0.06 -2.07 5.81
CA LYS A 62 -0.06 -3.50 6.17
C LYS A 62 -0.35 -4.40 4.96
N ALA A 63 0.29 -5.57 4.92
CA ALA A 63 0.16 -6.53 3.82
C ALA A 63 -1.16 -7.31 3.83
N ASN A 64 -1.82 -7.38 4.97
CA ASN A 64 -3.11 -8.06 5.14
C ASN A 64 -3.83 -7.55 6.39
N VAL A 65 -5.12 -7.85 6.46
CA VAL A 65 -5.90 -7.82 7.69
C VAL A 65 -5.97 -9.25 8.22
N ALA A 66 -5.51 -9.46 9.44
CA ALA A 66 -5.42 -10.80 10.03
C ALA A 66 -6.79 -11.44 10.21
N ALA A 67 -6.84 -12.77 10.17
CA ALA A 67 -8.03 -13.51 10.56
C ALA A 67 -8.41 -13.19 12.01
N LYS A 68 -9.72 -13.16 12.28
CA LYS A 68 -10.26 -12.85 13.60
C LYS A 68 -11.34 -13.86 13.99
N THR A 69 -11.21 -14.47 15.16
CA THR A 69 -12.28 -15.27 15.74
C THR A 69 -13.26 -14.36 16.47
N VAL A 70 -14.54 -14.50 16.17
CA VAL A 70 -15.63 -13.72 16.76
C VAL A 70 -16.62 -14.62 17.49
N THR A 71 -17.30 -14.04 18.47
CA THR A 71 -18.34 -14.65 19.31
C THR A 71 -19.65 -13.89 19.13
N PRO A 72 -20.80 -14.45 19.60
CA PRO A 72 -22.08 -13.74 19.55
C PRO A 72 -22.15 -12.43 20.34
N ASP A 73 -21.24 -12.24 21.28
CA ASP A 73 -21.18 -11.03 22.13
C ASP A 73 -20.29 -9.93 21.52
N ASP A 74 -19.53 -10.24 20.46
CA ASP A 74 -18.71 -9.26 19.77
C ASP A 74 -19.57 -8.28 18.98
N LYS A 75 -19.14 -7.03 18.96
CA LYS A 75 -19.75 -5.97 18.16
C LYS A 75 -19.10 -5.94 16.77
N ASP A 76 -19.80 -5.33 15.83
CA ASP A 76 -19.22 -5.00 14.52
C ASP A 76 -17.93 -4.23 14.69
N SER A 77 -16.94 -4.58 13.88
CA SER A 77 -15.64 -3.94 13.89
C SER A 77 -15.18 -3.62 12.46
N GLU A 78 -14.43 -2.55 12.33
CA GLU A 78 -13.85 -2.11 11.07
C GLU A 78 -12.33 -2.07 11.20
N GLU A 79 -11.66 -2.61 10.20
CA GLU A 79 -10.21 -2.50 10.03
C GLU A 79 -9.90 -1.70 8.76
N THR A 80 -9.06 -0.68 8.91
CA THR A 80 -8.68 0.19 7.80
C THR A 80 -7.24 -0.11 7.37
N VAL A 81 -7.04 -0.32 6.06
CA VAL A 81 -5.74 -0.33 5.41
C VAL A 81 -5.53 1.04 4.80
N LYS A 82 -4.44 1.70 5.17
CA LYS A 82 -4.08 3.03 4.66
C LYS A 82 -3.00 2.91 3.59
N TYR A 83 -3.15 3.70 2.54
CA TYR A 83 -2.18 3.79 1.47
C TYR A 83 -1.52 5.18 1.47
N SER A 84 -0.21 5.20 1.28
CA SER A 84 0.57 6.42 1.07
C SER A 84 1.09 6.45 -0.36
N LYS A 85 1.09 7.62 -0.99
CA LYS A 85 1.59 7.77 -2.35
C LYS A 85 3.10 7.51 -2.37
N LEU A 86 3.55 6.72 -3.34
CA LEU A 86 4.97 6.56 -3.63
C LEU A 86 5.57 7.87 -4.17
N GLY A 87 6.80 8.15 -3.79
CA GLY A 87 7.60 9.22 -4.35
C GLY A 87 8.13 8.90 -5.76
N SER A 88 9.03 9.74 -6.23
CA SER A 88 9.60 9.69 -7.58
C SER A 88 11.06 10.12 -7.55
N TYR A 89 11.84 9.71 -8.55
CA TYR A 89 13.04 10.43 -8.91
C TYR A 89 12.64 11.73 -9.59
N VAL A 90 13.21 12.83 -9.14
CA VAL A 90 12.90 14.19 -9.63
C VAL A 90 14.14 14.78 -10.31
N PRO A 91 14.24 14.67 -11.65
CA PRO A 91 15.35 15.24 -12.38
C PRO A 91 15.34 16.77 -12.34
N ASN A 92 16.42 17.37 -11.85
CA ASN A 92 16.63 18.81 -11.87
C ASN A 92 17.52 19.21 -13.06
N VAL A 93 16.91 19.28 -14.23
CA VAL A 93 17.62 19.61 -15.49
C VAL A 93 17.84 21.11 -15.59
N PRO A 94 19.08 21.58 -15.87
CA PRO A 94 19.39 23.00 -16.10
C PRO A 94 18.52 23.64 -17.18
N ASP A 95 18.32 24.96 -17.06
CA ASP A 95 17.54 25.69 -18.04
C ASP A 95 18.18 25.66 -19.43
N GLY A 96 17.33 25.56 -20.46
CA GLY A 96 17.76 25.47 -21.87
C GLY A 96 18.00 24.03 -22.35
N LEU A 97 17.95 23.03 -21.49
CA LEU A 97 18.04 21.62 -21.86
C LEU A 97 16.67 20.93 -21.86
N PRO A 98 16.53 19.80 -22.58
CA PRO A 98 15.27 19.04 -22.60
C PRO A 98 14.85 18.61 -21.18
N LYS A 99 13.63 18.93 -20.78
CA LYS A 99 13.08 18.54 -19.49
C LYS A 99 12.82 17.03 -19.43
N VAL A 100 13.20 16.42 -18.33
CA VAL A 100 12.91 15.01 -18.02
C VAL A 100 11.76 14.98 -17.00
N PRO A 101 10.69 14.22 -17.26
CA PRO A 101 9.58 14.09 -16.31
C PRO A 101 10.02 13.34 -15.05
N ASN A 102 9.30 13.50 -13.96
CA ASN A 102 9.49 12.70 -12.77
C ASN A 102 9.28 11.21 -13.10
N LEU A 103 10.11 10.37 -12.52
CA LEU A 103 10.09 8.93 -12.72
C LEU A 103 9.55 8.27 -11.44
N PRO A 104 8.28 7.82 -11.42
CA PRO A 104 7.67 7.24 -10.23
C PRO A 104 8.42 5.99 -9.76
N TYR A 105 8.49 5.79 -8.46
CA TYR A 105 8.97 4.52 -7.93
C TYR A 105 8.00 3.40 -8.28
N PRO A 106 8.51 2.24 -8.69
CA PRO A 106 7.66 1.08 -8.99
C PRO A 106 7.03 0.50 -7.73
N ASN A 107 5.91 -0.19 -7.88
CA ASN A 107 5.36 -1.05 -6.83
C ASN A 107 6.05 -2.43 -6.84
N ASP A 108 6.19 -3.04 -5.67
CA ASP A 108 6.40 -4.48 -5.60
C ASP A 108 5.10 -5.20 -5.98
N PRO A 109 5.13 -6.11 -6.97
CA PRO A 109 3.91 -6.78 -7.43
C PRO A 109 3.35 -7.79 -6.41
N THR A 110 4.17 -8.20 -5.43
CA THR A 110 3.83 -9.24 -4.44
C THR A 110 3.69 -8.71 -3.01
N ASP A 111 4.25 -7.56 -2.73
CA ASP A 111 4.20 -6.94 -1.40
C ASP A 111 3.65 -5.49 -1.48
N PRO A 112 2.37 -5.26 -1.13
CA PRO A 112 1.77 -3.94 -1.20
C PRO A 112 2.41 -2.91 -0.26
N THR A 113 3.25 -3.34 0.69
CA THR A 113 3.87 -2.46 1.69
C THR A 113 5.23 -1.93 1.27
N LYS A 114 5.74 -2.34 0.10
CA LYS A 114 7.08 -1.98 -0.37
C LYS A 114 7.08 -1.42 -1.80
N PRO A 115 8.05 -0.55 -2.11
CA PRO A 115 8.35 -0.23 -3.50
C PRO A 115 8.99 -1.45 -4.20
N GLY A 116 8.86 -1.50 -5.51
CA GLY A 116 9.49 -2.51 -6.34
C GLY A 116 11.00 -2.29 -6.52
N THR A 117 11.69 -3.32 -7.00
CA THR A 117 13.13 -3.33 -7.25
C THR A 117 13.49 -3.07 -8.71
N ASP A 118 12.52 -3.14 -9.63
CA ASP A 118 12.73 -2.84 -11.05
C ASP A 118 12.69 -1.33 -11.29
N LEU A 119 13.79 -0.67 -10.93
CA LEU A 119 13.88 0.78 -10.94
C LEU A 119 13.95 1.35 -12.35
N PRO A 120 13.34 2.53 -12.61
CA PRO A 120 13.38 3.17 -13.91
C PRO A 120 14.79 3.66 -14.21
N VAL A 121 15.20 3.57 -15.48
CA VAL A 121 16.46 4.13 -15.94
C VAL A 121 16.38 5.65 -15.96
N ILE A 122 17.37 6.34 -15.40
CA ILE A 122 17.48 7.79 -15.49
C ILE A 122 17.91 8.17 -16.91
N PRO A 123 17.10 8.95 -17.65
CA PRO A 123 17.44 9.30 -19.04
C PRO A 123 18.73 10.12 -19.14
N HIS A 124 19.47 9.88 -20.21
CA HIS A 124 20.62 10.73 -20.57
C HIS A 124 20.12 12.06 -21.14
N VAL A 125 20.62 13.15 -20.61
CA VAL A 125 20.46 14.51 -21.17
C VAL A 125 21.80 14.95 -21.73
N PRO A 126 21.93 15.17 -23.06
CA PRO A 126 23.21 15.54 -23.70
C PRO A 126 23.81 16.77 -23.05
N GLY A 127 25.13 16.72 -22.78
CA GLY A 127 25.87 17.80 -22.13
C GLY A 127 25.77 17.82 -20.60
N THR A 128 25.12 16.84 -19.98
CA THR A 128 25.03 16.69 -18.53
C THR A 128 25.40 15.29 -18.06
N THR A 129 25.80 15.21 -16.79
CA THR A 129 25.92 13.93 -16.06
C THR A 129 25.03 14.03 -14.83
N PRO A 130 24.04 13.13 -14.66
CA PRO A 130 23.17 13.15 -13.48
C PRO A 130 24.00 12.80 -12.23
N VAL A 131 23.66 13.45 -11.14
CA VAL A 131 24.26 13.20 -9.82
C VAL A 131 23.20 12.65 -8.86
N GLY A 132 23.65 11.98 -7.82
CA GLY A 132 22.77 11.46 -6.78
C GLY A 132 22.14 12.58 -5.92
N PRO A 133 21.31 12.21 -4.94
CA PRO A 133 20.61 13.16 -4.07
C PRO A 133 21.54 14.01 -3.19
N ASP A 134 22.79 13.66 -3.09
CA ASP A 134 23.85 14.47 -2.44
C ASP A 134 24.31 15.68 -3.30
N GLY A 135 23.82 15.76 -4.54
CA GLY A 135 24.16 16.83 -5.51
C GLY A 135 25.58 16.79 -6.06
N THR A 136 26.36 15.76 -5.74
CA THR A 136 27.79 15.69 -6.07
C THR A 136 28.26 14.38 -6.67
N THR A 137 27.74 13.26 -6.21
CA THR A 137 28.16 11.92 -6.66
C THR A 137 27.53 11.58 -8.01
N PRO A 138 28.33 11.43 -9.10
CA PRO A 138 27.78 11.05 -10.40
C PRO A 138 27.12 9.69 -10.36
N LEU A 139 25.97 9.55 -11.03
CA LEU A 139 25.33 8.25 -11.23
C LEU A 139 26.13 7.41 -12.24
N THR A 140 26.11 6.10 -12.03
CA THR A 140 26.79 5.17 -12.94
C THR A 140 25.98 4.94 -14.21
N PRO A 141 26.59 5.04 -15.42
CA PRO A 141 25.90 4.66 -16.64
C PRO A 141 25.39 3.21 -16.57
N LYS A 142 24.24 2.98 -17.17
CA LYS A 142 23.70 1.62 -17.33
C LYS A 142 24.63 0.76 -18.20
N ASP A 143 25.23 1.37 -19.22
CA ASP A 143 26.27 0.80 -20.06
C ASP A 143 27.51 1.72 -19.99
N PRO A 144 28.63 1.28 -19.38
CA PRO A 144 29.82 2.11 -19.26
C PRO A 144 30.43 2.57 -20.61
N SER A 145 30.16 1.81 -21.67
CA SER A 145 30.63 2.12 -23.02
C SER A 145 29.70 3.05 -23.80
N ASP A 146 28.44 3.22 -23.31
CA ASP A 146 27.43 4.03 -23.99
C ASP A 146 26.50 4.73 -22.98
N PRO A 147 26.88 5.88 -22.46
CA PRO A 147 26.06 6.65 -21.51
C PRO A 147 24.71 7.10 -22.07
N SER A 148 24.54 7.10 -23.41
CA SER A 148 23.26 7.47 -24.04
C SER A 148 22.11 6.51 -23.67
N LYS A 149 22.43 5.30 -23.20
CA LYS A 149 21.47 4.32 -22.68
C LYS A 149 20.90 4.67 -21.30
N GLY A 150 21.37 5.77 -20.71
CA GLY A 150 20.94 6.26 -19.42
C GLY A 150 21.75 5.74 -18.23
N TYR A 151 21.29 6.03 -17.03
CA TYR A 151 22.01 5.81 -15.80
C TYR A 151 21.21 4.96 -14.81
N ASN A 152 21.92 4.24 -13.96
CA ASN A 152 21.31 3.52 -12.85
C ASN A 152 20.84 4.52 -11.80
N PRO A 153 19.59 4.42 -11.33
CA PRO A 153 19.09 5.30 -10.30
C PRO A 153 19.75 5.00 -8.95
N PRO A 154 19.79 5.96 -8.03
CA PRO A 154 20.15 5.69 -6.65
C PRO A 154 19.05 4.81 -5.98
N PRO A 155 19.38 4.15 -4.86
CA PRO A 155 18.38 3.37 -4.12
C PRO A 155 17.22 4.28 -3.68
N ILE A 156 15.99 3.71 -3.64
CA ILE A 156 14.82 4.39 -3.07
C ILE A 156 15.10 4.65 -1.58
N PRO A 157 14.72 5.83 -1.05
CA PRO A 157 14.87 6.13 0.37
C PRO A 157 14.17 5.11 1.27
N SER A 158 14.60 5.02 2.53
CA SER A 158 13.93 4.18 3.54
C SER A 158 12.46 4.52 3.75
N ASP A 159 12.09 5.78 3.56
CA ASP A 159 10.71 6.23 3.42
C ASP A 159 10.39 6.37 1.93
N PRO A 160 9.69 5.41 1.31
CA PRO A 160 9.43 5.42 -0.12
C PRO A 160 8.38 6.45 -0.56
N THR A 161 7.83 7.24 0.36
CA THR A 161 6.92 8.35 0.05
C THR A 161 7.67 9.64 -0.27
N GLN A 162 8.98 9.67 0.00
CA GLN A 162 9.83 10.83 -0.24
C GLN A 162 10.38 10.80 -1.66
N ASP A 163 10.41 11.96 -2.32
CA ASP A 163 11.04 12.12 -3.62
C ASP A 163 12.57 12.13 -3.50
N THR A 164 13.23 11.62 -4.55
CA THR A 164 14.69 11.65 -4.67
C THR A 164 15.09 12.62 -5.78
N PRO A 165 15.69 13.78 -5.45
CA PRO A 165 16.25 14.68 -6.46
C PRO A 165 17.49 14.06 -7.15
N ILE A 166 17.61 14.30 -8.45
CA ILE A 166 18.75 13.86 -9.29
C ILE A 166 19.09 14.89 -10.36
#